data_8467a25ec8d740aa8b4a441e3ef99cd0
#
_entry.id   8467a25ec8d740aa8b4a441e3ef99cd0
#
_cell.length_a   1.000
_cell.length_b   1.000
_cell.length_c   1.000
_cell.angle_alpha   90.00
_cell.angle_beta   90.00
_cell.angle_gamma   90.00
#
_symmetry.space_group_name_H-M   'P 1'
#
loop_
_entity.id
_entity.type
_entity.pdbx_description
1 polymer ?
#
loop_
_entity_poly.entity_id
_entity_poly.type
_entity_poly.pdbx_seq_one_letter_code
_entity_poly.pdbx_strand_id
1 'polypeptide(L)'
;MSAEGPFPPAAPRGRPGRLLVPARTKTGTALLHDEGSGHAYDIRLKLTKEVLTIQKQDVICVSGSNHSANHRTVTLRRQRVGGLGLSVKGGVEHGVPVVISKIFKDHAGSPGPSSEPGSGTSSPLFDSGLHLNGNSSNTAPSSPSSPVAHEPKYEKCWLDAVSLPLSMARVSRCRAGAEKVRSSAFEVQALDGASSGILWFYTAQESADWLSAVSANISDLTLQNMKMANKCCSPCDQVVHMGWVSERLGGAGCSQTFRSKFLALKGSSFYIFTSPPVSTLDWVRAEKTYNLCEVLFKVHKFWLPDDCWAQASLCLGLQDPNRGDHRPFCFSVLVGHGRSHVFSVELGSELAAWELSFQRATFLDVQRTGSKTYVCSWQGDTLCFTVDFALGFTCFDSKTKNVLWRFKFSQLKGSSDDGKARVKLLFQNLDTKQIEMKELEFQDLTAVLHCIHSFIAARVASVDPVFIDSQSIARKYVHSS
;
A
#
# COMPACT_ATOMS: atom_id res chain seq x y z
N MET A 1 -35.34 35.91 53.56
CA MET A 1 -33.96 36.23 53.98
C MET A 1 -33.29 34.90 54.27
N SER A 2 -32.44 34.43 53.38
CA SER A 2 -31.37 33.45 53.62
C SER A 2 -30.51 33.50 52.38
N ALA A 3 -29.29 34.00 52.52
CA ALA A 3 -28.29 34.15 51.49
C ALA A 3 -27.54 32.81 51.31
N GLU A 4 -27.57 32.26 50.14
CA GLU A 4 -26.65 31.18 49.76
C GLU A 4 -25.36 31.79 49.09
N GLY A 5 -24.24 31.49 49.68
CA GLY A 5 -22.93 31.93 49.23
C GLY A 5 -22.43 31.11 48.02
N PRO A 6 -21.41 31.62 47.27
CA PRO A 6 -20.97 31.04 46.05
C PRO A 6 -20.12 29.78 46.28
N PHE A 7 -20.34 28.77 45.42
CA PHE A 7 -19.59 27.51 45.36
C PHE A 7 -18.11 27.76 44.95
N PRO A 8 -17.18 27.00 45.51
CA PRO A 8 -15.77 27.13 45.13
C PRO A 8 -15.52 26.54 43.74
N PRO A 9 -14.51 27.06 42.98
CA PRO A 9 -14.21 26.58 41.64
C PRO A 9 -13.67 25.14 41.65
N ALA A 10 -14.18 24.31 40.76
CA ALA A 10 -13.75 22.93 40.56
C ALA A 10 -12.29 22.87 40.11
N ALA A 11 -11.51 22.04 40.77
CA ALA A 11 -10.10 21.78 40.43
C ALA A 11 -9.98 21.20 39.00
N PRO A 12 -8.92 21.55 38.25
CA PRO A 12 -8.71 21.02 36.89
C PRO A 12 -8.50 19.51 36.94
N ARG A 13 -9.39 18.76 36.29
CA ARG A 13 -9.21 17.32 36.06
C ARG A 13 -7.98 17.11 35.17
N GLY A 14 -6.93 16.54 35.76
CA GLY A 14 -5.74 16.10 35.02
C GLY A 14 -6.15 15.21 33.86
N ARG A 15 -5.59 15.49 32.67
CA ARG A 15 -5.74 14.62 31.50
C ARG A 15 -5.21 13.23 31.87
N PRO A 16 -5.96 12.15 31.58
CA PRO A 16 -5.41 10.82 31.76
C PRO A 16 -4.20 10.68 30.84
N GLY A 17 -3.04 10.43 31.45
CA GLY A 17 -1.80 10.15 30.72
C GLY A 17 -2.06 9.01 29.73
N ARG A 18 -1.73 9.26 28.48
CA ARG A 18 -1.76 8.26 27.40
C ARG A 18 -0.79 7.16 27.81
N LEU A 19 -1.31 6.07 28.38
CA LEU A 19 -0.55 4.84 28.58
C LEU A 19 0.03 4.46 27.22
N LEU A 20 1.35 4.58 27.08
CA LEU A 20 2.11 4.01 25.97
C LEU A 20 1.94 2.51 26.08
N VAL A 21 0.96 1.96 25.37
CA VAL A 21 0.86 0.53 25.14
C VAL A 21 2.14 0.14 24.39
N PRO A 22 2.98 -0.77 24.94
CA PRO A 22 4.19 -1.18 24.25
C PRO A 22 3.82 -1.70 22.88
N ALA A 23 4.51 -1.23 21.85
CA ALA A 23 4.28 -1.61 20.47
C ALA A 23 4.35 -3.15 20.39
N ARG A 24 3.22 -3.81 20.16
CA ARG A 24 3.15 -5.27 20.05
C ARG A 24 3.97 -5.69 18.83
N THR A 25 5.13 -6.27 19.09
CA THR A 25 5.92 -6.93 18.06
C THR A 25 5.32 -8.30 17.78
N LYS A 26 4.91 -8.56 16.53
CA LYS A 26 4.49 -9.89 16.09
C LYS A 26 5.71 -10.64 15.57
N THR A 27 5.94 -11.87 16.03
CA THR A 27 7.00 -12.75 15.54
C THR A 27 6.41 -14.09 15.12
N GLY A 28 7.02 -14.75 14.14
CA GLY A 28 6.60 -16.07 13.67
C GLY A 28 7.58 -16.62 12.64
N THR A 29 7.37 -17.86 12.25
CA THR A 29 8.17 -18.55 11.23
C THR A 29 7.43 -18.54 9.88
N ALA A 30 8.19 -18.55 8.81
CA ALA A 30 7.71 -18.67 7.44
C ALA A 30 8.78 -19.33 6.59
N LEU A 31 8.47 -19.67 5.36
CA LEU A 31 9.42 -20.13 4.36
C LEU A 31 9.69 -19.01 3.37
N LEU A 32 10.95 -18.79 3.05
CA LEU A 32 11.36 -17.88 1.97
C LEU A 32 11.75 -18.72 0.76
N HIS A 33 11.08 -18.44 -0.38
CA HIS A 33 11.40 -19.09 -1.64
C HIS A 33 12.55 -18.35 -2.33
N ASP A 34 13.59 -19.09 -2.68
CA ASP A 34 14.70 -18.58 -3.46
C ASP A 34 14.49 -18.94 -4.94
N GLU A 35 14.22 -17.93 -5.77
CA GLU A 35 14.00 -18.10 -7.20
C GLU A 35 15.21 -18.68 -7.94
N GLY A 36 16.43 -18.45 -7.40
CA GLY A 36 17.67 -18.91 -8.04
C GLY A 36 17.93 -20.42 -7.86
N SER A 37 17.60 -20.97 -6.69
CA SER A 37 17.80 -22.39 -6.35
C SER A 37 16.55 -23.25 -6.46
N GLY A 38 15.37 -22.63 -6.51
CA GLY A 38 14.07 -23.32 -6.46
C GLY A 38 13.73 -23.92 -5.08
N HIS A 39 14.57 -23.67 -4.05
CA HIS A 39 14.38 -24.17 -2.70
C HIS A 39 13.72 -23.13 -1.79
N ALA A 40 12.99 -23.63 -0.80
CA ALA A 40 12.46 -22.81 0.29
C ALA A 40 13.21 -23.13 1.58
N TYR A 41 13.54 -22.12 2.37
CA TYR A 41 14.22 -22.26 3.64
C TYR A 41 13.51 -21.50 4.75
N ASP A 42 13.66 -22.01 5.97
CA ASP A 42 13.03 -21.43 7.16
C ASP A 42 13.59 -20.06 7.47
N ILE A 43 12.69 -19.13 7.73
CA ILE A 43 12.98 -17.78 8.19
C ILE A 43 12.13 -17.46 9.42
N ARG A 44 12.57 -16.47 10.18
CA ARG A 44 11.78 -15.86 11.23
C ARG A 44 11.39 -14.46 10.81
N LEU A 45 10.10 -14.14 10.93
CA LEU A 45 9.54 -12.81 10.69
C LEU A 45 9.40 -12.07 12.02
N LYS A 46 9.77 -10.79 12.03
CA LYS A 46 9.56 -9.87 13.13
C LYS A 46 8.88 -8.61 12.58
N LEU A 47 7.63 -8.41 12.94
CA LEU A 47 6.83 -7.26 12.52
C LEU A 47 6.73 -6.28 13.68
N THR A 48 7.26 -5.09 13.49
CA THR A 48 7.01 -3.91 14.33
C THR A 48 5.99 -3.01 13.63
N LYS A 49 5.62 -1.90 14.25
CA LYS A 49 4.70 -0.95 13.63
C LYS A 49 5.22 -0.39 12.30
N GLU A 50 6.52 -0.19 12.17
CA GLU A 50 7.14 0.54 11.05
C GLU A 50 7.97 -0.34 10.12
N VAL A 51 8.38 -1.53 10.59
CA VAL A 51 9.36 -2.36 9.87
C VAL A 51 8.96 -3.83 9.95
N LEU A 52 9.06 -4.51 8.81
CA LEU A 52 9.07 -5.97 8.71
C LEU A 52 10.53 -6.42 8.57
N THR A 53 11.03 -7.20 9.56
CA THR A 53 12.38 -7.77 9.54
C THR A 53 12.30 -9.26 9.24
N ILE A 54 13.11 -9.71 8.30
CA ILE A 54 13.31 -11.10 7.94
C ILE A 54 14.63 -11.54 8.57
N GLN A 55 14.58 -12.56 9.41
CA GLN A 55 15.73 -13.12 10.08
C GLN A 55 16.07 -14.48 9.49
N LYS A 56 17.35 -14.73 9.27
CA LYS A 56 17.89 -16.02 8.86
C LYS A 56 18.66 -16.65 10.02
N GLN A 57 18.67 -17.97 10.08
CA GLN A 57 19.45 -18.69 11.06
C GLN A 57 20.93 -18.69 10.65
N ASP A 58 21.80 -18.34 11.56
CA ASP A 58 23.26 -18.40 11.39
C ASP A 58 23.92 -18.95 12.64
N VAL A 59 25.18 -19.28 12.52
CA VAL A 59 26.00 -19.86 13.62
C VAL A 59 27.00 -18.81 14.08
N ILE A 60 26.87 -18.40 15.34
CA ILE A 60 27.81 -17.46 15.95
C ILE A 60 28.69 -18.18 17.02
N CYS A 61 29.93 -17.72 17.14
CA CYS A 61 30.83 -18.17 18.19
C CYS A 61 30.52 -17.38 19.49
N VAL A 62 30.14 -18.07 20.55
CA VAL A 62 29.77 -17.50 21.87
C VAL A 62 30.92 -17.68 22.86
N SER A 63 32.18 -17.79 22.45
CA SER A 63 33.30 -17.82 23.37
C SER A 63 33.47 -16.46 24.03
N GLY A 64 33.14 -16.42 25.32
CA GLY A 64 33.20 -15.21 26.14
C GLY A 64 34.61 -14.68 26.28
N SER A 65 34.86 -13.57 25.71
CA SER A 65 35.68 -12.45 26.17
C SER A 65 35.44 -11.26 25.29
N ASN A 66 35.40 -10.08 25.88
CA ASN A 66 35.21 -8.77 25.27
C ASN A 66 36.22 -8.50 24.14
N HIS A 67 36.02 -9.12 22.99
CA HIS A 67 36.63 -8.64 21.75
C HIS A 67 35.56 -7.94 20.96
N SER A 68 35.60 -6.63 20.98
CA SER A 68 34.98 -5.75 19.97
C SER A 68 35.31 -6.35 18.60
N ALA A 69 34.40 -7.14 18.08
CA ALA A 69 34.52 -7.66 16.73
C ALA A 69 34.53 -6.47 15.78
N ASN A 70 35.69 -6.16 15.24
CA ASN A 70 35.85 -5.17 14.19
C ASN A 70 35.13 -5.68 12.94
N HIS A 71 33.83 -5.40 12.85
CA HIS A 71 33.08 -5.64 11.63
C HIS A 71 33.60 -4.72 10.55
N ARG A 72 34.21 -5.31 9.52
CA ARG A 72 34.59 -4.59 8.29
C ARG A 72 33.68 -5.02 7.17
N THR A 73 33.01 -4.06 6.54
CA THR A 73 32.29 -4.30 5.30
C THR A 73 33.27 -4.23 4.15
N VAL A 74 33.41 -5.32 3.41
CA VAL A 74 34.24 -5.39 2.21
C VAL A 74 33.32 -5.62 1.02
N THR A 75 33.36 -4.69 0.06
CA THR A 75 32.60 -4.81 -1.18
C THR A 75 33.42 -5.61 -2.20
N LEU A 76 32.92 -6.79 -2.55
CA LEU A 76 33.52 -7.64 -3.57
C LEU A 76 32.75 -7.48 -4.90
N ARG A 77 33.47 -7.22 -5.99
CA ARG A 77 32.87 -7.20 -7.33
C ARG A 77 33.05 -8.56 -7.99
N ARG A 78 31.94 -9.17 -8.41
CA ARG A 78 31.97 -10.41 -9.18
C ARG A 78 32.45 -10.12 -10.60
N GLN A 79 33.47 -10.83 -11.06
CA GLN A 79 33.91 -10.75 -12.45
C GLN A 79 32.95 -11.51 -13.37
N ARG A 80 32.91 -11.11 -14.65
CA ARG A 80 32.00 -11.72 -15.65
C ARG A 80 32.29 -13.20 -15.91
N VAL A 81 33.52 -13.63 -15.68
CA VAL A 81 33.95 -15.03 -15.83
C VAL A 81 34.70 -15.41 -14.57
N GLY A 82 34.13 -16.35 -13.79
CA GLY A 82 34.71 -16.83 -12.54
C GLY A 82 33.90 -16.44 -11.30
N GLY A 83 34.28 -16.97 -10.12
CA GLY A 83 33.65 -16.69 -8.83
C GLY A 83 34.15 -15.40 -8.18
N LEU A 84 33.96 -15.29 -6.87
CA LEU A 84 34.44 -14.15 -6.06
C LEU A 84 35.93 -14.22 -5.75
N GLY A 85 36.65 -15.22 -6.23
CA GLY A 85 38.05 -15.44 -5.97
C GLY A 85 38.39 -15.88 -4.55
N LEU A 86 37.41 -16.46 -3.86
CA LEU A 86 37.55 -16.99 -2.50
C LEU A 86 36.80 -18.32 -2.33
N SER A 87 37.34 -19.17 -1.46
CA SER A 87 36.65 -20.37 -0.97
C SER A 87 36.20 -20.13 0.46
N VAL A 88 35.00 -20.60 0.77
CA VAL A 88 34.45 -20.56 2.11
C VAL A 88 34.24 -21.99 2.64
N LYS A 89 34.33 -22.15 3.95
CA LYS A 89 33.99 -23.39 4.68
C LYS A 89 33.09 -23.05 5.86
N GLY A 90 32.28 -24.02 6.30
CA GLY A 90 31.33 -23.83 7.38
C GLY A 90 29.96 -23.51 6.88
N GLY A 91 29.06 -23.14 7.76
CA GLY A 91 27.64 -22.84 7.49
C GLY A 91 26.74 -23.53 8.51
N VAL A 92 25.45 -23.21 8.45
CA VAL A 92 24.42 -23.68 9.36
C VAL A 92 24.31 -25.23 9.33
N GLU A 93 24.44 -25.81 8.15
CA GLU A 93 24.43 -27.27 7.94
C GLU A 93 25.58 -28.00 8.61
N HIS A 94 26.69 -27.33 8.81
CA HIS A 94 27.87 -27.90 9.49
C HIS A 94 27.97 -27.50 10.97
N GLY A 95 27.06 -26.65 11.46
CA GLY A 95 27.06 -26.15 12.84
C GLY A 95 28.26 -25.28 13.22
N VAL A 96 28.98 -24.73 12.24
CA VAL A 96 30.15 -23.84 12.42
C VAL A 96 30.00 -22.58 11.59
N PRO A 97 30.59 -21.43 12.00
CA PRO A 97 30.57 -20.20 11.24
C PRO A 97 31.14 -20.34 9.84
N VAL A 98 30.65 -19.53 8.89
CA VAL A 98 31.25 -19.43 7.59
C VAL A 98 32.59 -18.68 7.69
N VAL A 99 33.67 -19.32 7.26
CA VAL A 99 35.01 -18.74 7.26
C VAL A 99 35.59 -18.78 5.85
N ILE A 100 36.37 -17.76 5.48
CA ILE A 100 37.14 -17.78 4.24
C ILE A 100 38.29 -18.76 4.42
N SER A 101 38.26 -19.86 3.66
CA SER A 101 39.26 -20.90 3.74
C SER A 101 40.43 -20.68 2.78
N LYS A 102 40.21 -19.96 1.67
CA LYS A 102 41.22 -19.67 0.66
C LYS A 102 40.85 -18.43 -0.15
N ILE A 103 41.83 -17.58 -0.47
CA ILE A 103 41.75 -16.46 -1.38
C ILE A 103 42.63 -16.75 -2.58
N PHE A 104 42.09 -16.66 -3.81
CA PHE A 104 42.80 -16.87 -5.03
C PHE A 104 43.32 -15.52 -5.53
N LYS A 105 44.66 -15.36 -5.64
CA LYS A 105 45.32 -14.07 -5.93
C LYS A 105 44.92 -13.44 -7.29
N ASP A 106 44.56 -14.27 -8.26
CA ASP A 106 44.27 -13.83 -9.62
C ASP A 106 42.83 -13.34 -9.83
N HIS A 107 41.99 -13.42 -8.78
CA HIS A 107 40.56 -13.03 -8.84
C HIS A 107 40.14 -12.02 -7.77
N ALA A 108 41.04 -11.66 -6.84
CA ALA A 108 40.79 -10.57 -5.90
C ALA A 108 41.03 -9.24 -6.62
N GLY A 109 39.98 -8.50 -6.91
CA GLY A 109 40.06 -7.23 -7.65
C GLY A 109 41.10 -6.30 -7.06
N SER A 110 42.08 -5.92 -7.89
CA SER A 110 43.08 -4.90 -7.56
C SER A 110 42.38 -3.57 -7.34
N PRO A 111 42.72 -2.79 -6.30
CA PRO A 111 42.31 -1.40 -6.21
C PRO A 111 42.95 -0.62 -7.37
N GLY A 112 42.15 0.15 -8.10
CA GLY A 112 42.65 1.02 -9.16
C GLY A 112 43.66 2.04 -8.64
N PRO A 113 44.59 2.55 -9.51
CA PRO A 113 45.69 3.40 -9.09
C PRO A 113 45.21 4.81 -8.75
N SER A 114 45.40 5.25 -7.52
CA SER A 114 45.57 6.65 -7.20
C SER A 114 46.97 6.85 -6.69
N SER A 115 47.73 7.63 -7.45
CA SER A 115 49.06 8.18 -7.18
C SER A 115 49.12 8.87 -5.82
N GLU A 116 50.13 8.59 -5.01
CA GLU A 116 51.41 9.27 -4.81
C GLU A 116 52.10 8.74 -3.51
N PRO A 117 53.41 8.96 -3.35
CA PRO A 117 54.28 8.06 -2.62
C PRO A 117 54.66 8.56 -1.23
N GLY A 118 55.00 7.64 -0.34
CA GLY A 118 55.63 8.04 0.92
C GLY A 118 55.79 6.95 1.95
N SER A 119 57.04 6.48 2.05
CA SER A 119 57.77 5.88 3.16
C SER A 119 57.20 4.59 3.81
N GLY A 120 58.06 3.59 3.79
CA GLY A 120 57.89 2.26 4.29
C GLY A 120 57.75 2.14 5.79
N THR A 121 57.04 1.10 6.13
CA THR A 121 57.38 0.24 7.27
C THR A 121 56.72 -1.15 7.04
N SER A 122 57.58 -2.13 7.06
CA SER A 122 57.29 -3.54 6.92
C SER A 122 56.36 -4.04 8.04
N SER A 123 55.27 -4.69 7.66
CA SER A 123 54.49 -5.50 8.58
C SER A 123 54.71 -6.98 8.30
N PRO A 124 54.82 -7.81 9.34
CA PRO A 124 55.28 -9.18 9.19
C PRO A 124 54.19 -10.09 8.63
N LEU A 125 54.62 -10.88 7.67
CA LEU A 125 53.91 -12.03 7.12
C LEU A 125 53.71 -13.06 8.22
N PHE A 126 52.47 -13.43 8.55
CA PHE A 126 52.16 -14.66 9.26
C PHE A 126 52.18 -15.81 8.25
N ASP A 127 53.32 -16.50 8.28
CA ASP A 127 53.48 -17.82 7.68
C ASP A 127 53.02 -18.87 8.65
N SER A 128 51.86 -19.50 8.42
CA SER A 128 51.41 -20.64 9.13
C SER A 128 51.58 -21.89 8.26
N GLY A 129 52.79 -22.29 8.07
CA GLY A 129 53.13 -23.60 7.54
C GLY A 129 52.86 -24.69 8.54
N LEU A 130 51.83 -25.49 8.36
CA LEU A 130 51.66 -26.79 9.04
C LEU A 130 52.38 -27.84 8.22
N HIS A 131 53.64 -28.16 8.62
CA HIS A 131 54.30 -29.38 8.24
C HIS A 131 53.92 -30.52 9.19
N LEU A 132 53.25 -31.52 8.64
CA LEU A 132 53.16 -32.85 9.24
C LEU A 132 54.37 -33.68 8.78
N ASN A 133 55.26 -34.01 9.66
CA ASN A 133 56.09 -35.21 9.51
C ASN A 133 56.44 -35.77 10.87
N GLY A 134 56.29 -37.07 10.98
CA GLY A 134 56.41 -37.85 12.20
C GLY A 134 57.84 -38.25 12.57
N ASN A 135 57.88 -38.87 13.70
CA ASN A 135 58.76 -39.84 14.27
C ASN A 135 59.75 -39.40 15.36
N SER A 136 59.53 -40.04 16.46
CA SER A 136 60.48 -40.72 17.41
C SER A 136 61.08 -39.93 18.55
N SER A 137 60.64 -40.41 19.69
CA SER A 137 61.40 -40.87 20.92
C SER A 137 61.95 -39.84 21.92
N ASN A 138 61.41 -40.04 23.10
CA ASN A 138 62.04 -40.06 24.43
C ASN A 138 62.38 -38.76 25.15
N THR A 139 61.89 -38.79 26.36
CA THR A 139 62.30 -38.25 27.67
C THR A 139 61.55 -37.00 28.13
N ALA A 140 60.83 -37.23 29.20
CA ALA A 140 60.19 -36.19 30.04
C ALA A 140 61.28 -35.34 30.75
N PRO A 141 60.95 -34.09 31.03
CA PRO A 141 60.49 -33.71 32.37
C PRO A 141 59.26 -32.78 32.39
N SER A 142 58.60 -32.79 33.53
CA SER A 142 57.44 -32.07 33.97
C SER A 142 57.48 -30.60 33.58
N SER A 143 56.43 -30.16 32.78
CA SER A 143 56.19 -28.79 32.47
C SER A 143 54.82 -28.35 33.07
N PRO A 144 54.69 -27.03 33.38
CA PRO A 144 53.52 -26.53 34.09
C PRO A 144 52.27 -26.60 33.21
N SER A 145 51.15 -26.81 33.86
CA SER A 145 49.81 -26.92 33.29
C SER A 145 49.53 -25.79 32.24
N SER A 146 49.42 -26.20 30.99
CA SER A 146 48.89 -25.33 29.92
C SER A 146 47.49 -24.87 30.25
N PRO A 147 47.13 -23.62 30.01
CA PRO A 147 45.74 -23.17 30.15
C PRO A 147 44.87 -23.99 29.20
N VAL A 148 43.83 -24.59 29.76
CA VAL A 148 42.81 -25.33 29.02
C VAL A 148 42.24 -24.36 27.96
N ALA A 149 42.58 -24.57 26.71
CA ALA A 149 41.95 -23.86 25.61
C ALA A 149 40.48 -24.24 25.62
N HIS A 150 39.65 -23.32 26.06
CA HIS A 150 38.20 -23.49 25.95
C HIS A 150 37.87 -23.61 24.45
N GLU A 151 37.34 -24.75 24.05
CA GLU A 151 36.82 -24.97 22.73
C GLU A 151 35.77 -23.88 22.42
N PRO A 152 35.81 -23.23 21.26
CA PRO A 152 34.85 -22.20 20.91
C PRO A 152 33.46 -22.81 20.85
N LYS A 153 32.56 -22.30 21.68
CA LYS A 153 31.15 -22.69 21.67
C LYS A 153 30.45 -21.96 20.54
N TYR A 154 29.79 -22.71 19.68
CA TYR A 154 28.98 -22.19 18.57
C TYR A 154 27.51 -22.34 18.90
N GLU A 155 26.73 -21.28 18.69
CA GLU A 155 25.30 -21.30 18.89
C GLU A 155 24.60 -20.84 17.63
N LYS A 156 23.47 -21.50 17.29
CA LYS A 156 22.58 -21.06 16.23
C LYS A 156 21.73 -19.89 16.72
N CYS A 157 21.78 -18.78 16.00
CA CYS A 157 20.99 -17.61 16.32
C CYS A 157 20.27 -17.07 15.09
N TRP A 158 19.27 -16.23 15.33
CA TRP A 158 18.54 -15.55 14.29
C TRP A 158 19.15 -14.17 14.06
N LEU A 159 19.68 -13.91 12.87
CA LEU A 159 20.26 -12.63 12.47
C LEU A 159 19.34 -11.91 11.48
N ASP A 160 19.26 -10.59 11.62
CA ASP A 160 18.49 -9.74 10.72
C ASP A 160 19.14 -9.76 9.33
N ALA A 161 18.46 -10.34 8.34
CA ALA A 161 18.93 -10.44 6.98
C ALA A 161 18.39 -9.31 6.10
N VAL A 162 17.11 -8.97 6.26
CA VAL A 162 16.44 -7.90 5.51
C VAL A 162 15.51 -7.15 6.44
N SER A 163 15.53 -5.83 6.37
CA SER A 163 14.59 -4.95 7.09
C SER A 163 13.86 -4.07 6.08
N LEU A 164 12.53 -4.19 6.05
CA LEU A 164 11.66 -3.52 5.08
C LEU A 164 10.84 -2.44 5.78
N PRO A 165 11.08 -1.16 5.50
CA PRO A 165 10.21 -0.08 5.94
C PRO A 165 8.81 -0.24 5.37
N LEU A 166 7.78 -0.15 6.22
CA LEU A 166 6.38 -0.35 5.81
C LEU A 166 5.69 0.93 5.33
N SER A 167 6.33 2.09 5.51
CA SER A 167 5.76 3.36 5.02
C SER A 167 5.65 3.33 3.50
N MET A 168 4.43 3.46 2.97
CA MET A 168 4.10 3.37 1.54
C MET A 168 4.52 2.05 0.88
N ALA A 169 4.80 1.01 1.66
CA ALA A 169 5.10 -0.31 1.14
C ALA A 169 3.88 -0.93 0.44
N ARG A 170 4.13 -1.86 -0.45
CA ARG A 170 3.13 -2.63 -1.17
C ARG A 170 3.13 -4.08 -0.70
N VAL A 171 1.95 -4.63 -0.51
CA VAL A 171 1.76 -6.07 -0.31
C VAL A 171 1.04 -6.64 -1.51
N SER A 172 1.48 -7.79 -2.01
CA SER A 172 0.83 -8.50 -3.09
C SER A 172 0.81 -10.01 -2.85
N ARG A 173 -0.35 -10.63 -2.99
CA ARG A 173 -0.47 -12.09 -2.96
C ARG A 173 0.19 -12.69 -4.20
N CYS A 174 1.02 -13.70 -3.99
CA CYS A 174 1.57 -14.48 -5.10
C CYS A 174 0.48 -15.37 -5.66
N ARG A 175 0.23 -15.28 -6.95
CA ARG A 175 -0.78 -16.05 -7.67
C ARG A 175 -0.10 -17.05 -8.54
N ALA A 176 -0.59 -18.28 -8.49
CA ALA A 176 -0.01 -19.40 -9.18
C ALA A 176 -0.02 -19.20 -10.70
N GLY A 177 1.14 -19.17 -11.32
CA GLY A 177 1.34 -19.69 -12.66
C GLY A 177 1.25 -21.23 -12.61
N ALA A 178 1.05 -21.88 -13.74
CA ALA A 178 0.69 -23.27 -14.03
C ALA A 178 1.08 -24.44 -13.09
N GLU A 179 1.83 -24.23 -12.03
CA GLU A 179 2.10 -25.22 -11.00
C GLU A 179 1.35 -24.85 -9.70
N LYS A 180 0.81 -25.86 -9.02
CA LYS A 180 0.01 -25.85 -7.78
C LYS A 180 0.65 -25.04 -6.63
N VAL A 181 0.99 -23.76 -6.85
CA VAL A 181 1.59 -22.90 -5.86
C VAL A 181 0.52 -22.44 -4.88
N ARG A 182 0.76 -22.76 -3.65
CA ARG A 182 -0.11 -22.62 -2.49
C ARG A 182 -0.66 -21.20 -2.34
N SER A 183 -1.97 -21.09 -2.17
CA SER A 183 -2.74 -19.87 -1.89
C SER A 183 -2.27 -19.10 -0.63
N SER A 184 -1.19 -19.53 0.01
CA SER A 184 -0.67 -19.06 1.29
C SER A 184 0.64 -18.24 1.16
N ALA A 185 0.87 -17.59 0.00
CA ALA A 185 2.08 -16.82 -0.22
C ALA A 185 1.78 -15.36 -0.58
N PHE A 186 2.60 -14.45 -0.06
CA PHE A 186 2.59 -13.05 -0.44
C PHE A 186 4.00 -12.43 -0.41
N GLU A 187 4.15 -11.29 -1.04
CA GLU A 187 5.38 -10.50 -1.07
C GLU A 187 5.12 -9.11 -0.51
N VAL A 188 6.10 -8.56 0.20
CA VAL A 188 6.13 -7.17 0.67
C VAL A 188 7.25 -6.44 -0.02
N GLN A 189 6.92 -5.33 -0.68
CA GLN A 189 7.89 -4.48 -1.34
C GLN A 189 7.88 -3.09 -0.72
N ALA A 190 9.02 -2.65 -0.24
CA ALA A 190 9.21 -1.31 0.32
C ALA A 190 9.27 -0.24 -0.79
N LEU A 191 9.13 1.03 -0.41
CA LEU A 191 9.11 2.15 -1.35
C LEU A 191 10.42 2.31 -2.13
N ASP A 192 11.56 1.97 -1.53
CA ASP A 192 12.89 1.97 -2.14
C ASP A 192 13.14 0.82 -3.12
N GLY A 193 12.17 -0.08 -3.27
CA GLY A 193 12.24 -1.25 -4.14
C GLY A 193 12.78 -2.51 -3.44
N ALA A 194 13.19 -2.42 -2.17
CA ALA A 194 13.57 -3.61 -1.42
C ALA A 194 12.37 -4.56 -1.27
N SER A 195 12.60 -5.86 -1.47
CA SER A 195 11.57 -6.89 -1.43
C SER A 195 11.83 -7.92 -0.35
N SER A 196 10.75 -8.44 0.24
CA SER A 196 10.82 -9.61 1.12
C SER A 196 11.17 -10.89 0.35
N GLY A 197 11.01 -10.92 -0.98
CA GLY A 197 10.80 -12.14 -1.70
C GLY A 197 9.45 -12.79 -1.35
N ILE A 198 9.22 -13.98 -1.90
CA ILE A 198 7.96 -14.71 -1.69
C ILE A 198 7.96 -15.38 -0.33
N LEU A 199 7.12 -14.89 0.57
CA LEU A 199 6.90 -15.43 1.91
C LEU A 199 5.81 -16.50 1.84
N TRP A 200 6.15 -17.73 2.19
CA TRP A 200 5.22 -18.85 2.25
C TRP A 200 4.92 -19.23 3.69
N PHE A 201 3.66 -19.54 3.95
CA PHE A 201 3.20 -19.94 5.28
C PHE A 201 2.71 -21.38 5.24
N TYR A 202 2.80 -22.06 6.38
CA TYR A 202 2.39 -23.46 6.48
C TYR A 202 0.88 -23.63 6.31
N THR A 203 0.11 -22.61 6.69
CA THR A 203 -1.35 -22.61 6.58
C THR A 203 -1.87 -21.33 5.91
N ALA A 204 -3.02 -21.43 5.23
CA ALA A 204 -3.69 -20.28 4.65
C ALA A 204 -4.13 -19.27 5.73
N GLN A 205 -4.49 -19.74 6.93
CA GLN A 205 -4.87 -18.90 8.05
C GLN A 205 -3.69 -18.04 8.53
N GLU A 206 -2.51 -18.65 8.73
CA GLU A 206 -1.30 -17.90 9.11
C GLU A 206 -0.94 -16.85 8.05
N SER A 207 -1.01 -17.20 6.76
CA SER A 207 -0.80 -16.25 5.67
C SER A 207 -1.78 -15.08 5.76
N ALA A 208 -3.08 -15.35 5.97
CA ALA A 208 -4.10 -14.32 6.10
C ALA A 208 -3.87 -13.41 7.31
N ASP A 209 -3.48 -14.00 8.45
CA ASP A 209 -3.19 -13.26 9.70
C ASP A 209 -1.95 -12.37 9.56
N TRP A 210 -0.92 -12.83 8.87
CA TRP A 210 0.27 -12.04 8.59
C TRP A 210 0.00 -10.95 7.56
N LEU A 211 -0.69 -11.28 6.47
CA LEU A 211 -1.10 -10.31 5.45
C LEU A 211 -1.93 -9.18 6.07
N SER A 212 -2.93 -9.53 6.90
CA SER A 212 -3.78 -8.56 7.60
C SER A 212 -2.96 -7.67 8.54
N ALA A 213 -2.02 -8.24 9.30
CA ALA A 213 -1.19 -7.48 10.23
C ALA A 213 -0.25 -6.51 9.50
N VAL A 214 0.39 -6.94 8.40
CA VAL A 214 1.28 -6.09 7.59
C VAL A 214 0.47 -4.99 6.92
N SER A 215 -0.67 -5.32 6.27
CA SER A 215 -1.54 -4.34 5.63
C SER A 215 -2.10 -3.31 6.62
N ALA A 216 -2.45 -3.71 7.84
CA ALA A 216 -2.91 -2.79 8.87
C ALA A 216 -1.81 -1.77 9.24
N ASN A 217 -0.56 -2.22 9.44
CA ASN A 217 0.56 -1.32 9.72
C ASN A 217 0.85 -0.36 8.57
N ILE A 218 0.82 -0.86 7.32
CA ILE A 218 0.97 -0.02 6.12
C ILE A 218 -0.14 1.04 6.06
N SER A 219 -1.39 0.64 6.32
CA SER A 219 -2.55 1.56 6.33
C SER A 219 -2.42 2.63 7.41
N ASP A 220 -1.99 2.26 8.62
CA ASP A 220 -1.76 3.19 9.72
C ASP A 220 -0.67 4.22 9.39
N LEU A 221 0.45 3.76 8.81
CA LEU A 221 1.55 4.63 8.38
C LEU A 221 1.12 5.54 7.22
N THR A 222 0.35 5.01 6.27
CA THR A 222 -0.22 5.81 5.18
C THR A 222 -1.14 6.90 5.70
N LEU A 223 -1.99 6.57 6.69
CA LEU A 223 -2.84 7.57 7.36
C LEU A 223 -2.02 8.64 8.09
N GLN A 224 -0.91 8.27 8.74
CA GLN A 224 0.00 9.23 9.36
C GLN A 224 0.64 10.16 8.33
N ASN A 225 1.10 9.60 7.20
CA ASN A 225 1.66 10.38 6.09
C ASN A 225 0.63 11.35 5.50
N MET A 226 -0.62 10.91 5.32
CA MET A 226 -1.72 11.77 4.88
C MET A 226 -1.95 12.94 5.88
N LYS A 227 -2.00 12.64 7.18
CA LYS A 227 -2.15 13.66 8.21
C LYS A 227 -1.00 14.68 8.20
N MET A 228 0.22 14.22 7.97
CA MET A 228 1.39 15.11 7.87
C MET A 228 1.33 15.98 6.61
N ALA A 229 1.03 15.38 5.45
CA ALA A 229 0.86 16.12 4.20
C ALA A 229 -0.26 17.18 4.31
N ASN A 230 -1.38 16.83 4.93
CA ASN A 230 -2.53 17.71 5.08
C ASN A 230 -2.29 18.91 5.99
N LYS A 231 -1.29 18.86 6.91
CA LYS A 231 -0.92 20.03 7.74
C LYS A 231 -0.43 21.22 6.90
N CYS A 232 0.18 20.95 5.75
CA CYS A 232 0.72 21.97 4.85
C CYS A 232 -0.22 22.30 3.69
N CYS A 233 -1.39 21.60 3.58
CA CYS A 233 -2.36 21.81 2.53
C CYS A 233 -3.50 22.72 2.99
N SER A 234 -4.05 23.50 2.03
CA SER A 234 -5.31 24.19 2.27
C SER A 234 -6.45 23.20 2.53
N PRO A 235 -7.52 23.59 3.24
CA PRO A 235 -8.67 22.72 3.47
C PRO A 235 -9.28 22.16 2.18
N CYS A 236 -9.13 22.90 1.08
CA CYS A 236 -9.65 22.52 -0.25
C CYS A 236 -8.77 21.51 -0.99
N ASP A 237 -7.54 21.28 -0.53
CA ASP A 237 -6.54 20.47 -1.25
C ASP A 237 -6.00 19.31 -0.40
N GLN A 238 -6.77 18.87 0.58
CA GLN A 238 -6.38 17.77 1.46
C GLN A 238 -6.51 16.41 0.78
N VAL A 239 -5.60 15.51 1.15
CA VAL A 239 -5.67 14.09 0.79
C VAL A 239 -6.72 13.41 1.67
N VAL A 240 -7.73 12.82 1.04
CA VAL A 240 -8.82 12.08 1.71
C VAL A 240 -8.44 10.62 1.89
N HIS A 241 -7.83 10.02 0.86
CA HIS A 241 -7.36 8.63 0.89
C HIS A 241 -6.30 8.39 -0.17
N MET A 242 -5.39 7.46 0.09
CA MET A 242 -4.43 6.98 -0.89
C MET A 242 -3.96 5.58 -0.55
N GLY A 243 -3.52 4.82 -1.56
CA GLY A 243 -3.03 3.46 -1.35
C GLY A 243 -2.71 2.72 -2.64
N TRP A 244 -2.06 1.56 -2.48
CA TRP A 244 -1.75 0.66 -3.58
C TRP A 244 -2.98 -0.14 -4.00
N VAL A 245 -3.09 -0.36 -5.31
CA VAL A 245 -4.08 -1.24 -5.95
C VAL A 245 -3.44 -1.98 -7.12
N SER A 246 -4.12 -2.99 -7.65
CA SER A 246 -3.75 -3.63 -8.91
C SER A 246 -4.76 -3.25 -9.98
N GLU A 247 -4.33 -2.56 -11.04
CA GLU A 247 -5.14 -2.21 -12.21
C GLU A 247 -5.17 -3.37 -13.20
N ARG A 248 -6.36 -3.76 -13.64
CA ARG A 248 -6.53 -4.76 -14.71
C ARG A 248 -6.24 -4.13 -16.07
N LEU A 249 -5.27 -4.70 -16.79
CA LEU A 249 -4.94 -4.33 -18.16
C LEU A 249 -5.51 -5.37 -19.11
N GLY A 250 -6.03 -4.93 -20.25
CA GLY A 250 -6.50 -5.81 -21.34
C GLY A 250 -8.02 -5.85 -21.51
N GLY A 251 -8.44 -6.08 -22.77
CA GLY A 251 -9.84 -6.27 -23.17
C GLY A 251 -10.31 -7.70 -23.02
N ALA A 252 -11.59 -7.93 -23.31
CA ALA A 252 -12.19 -9.26 -23.34
C ALA A 252 -11.46 -10.17 -24.35
N GLY A 253 -10.84 -11.25 -23.87
CA GLY A 253 -10.19 -12.27 -24.72
C GLY A 253 -8.68 -12.39 -24.55
N CYS A 254 -8.01 -11.51 -23.85
CA CYS A 254 -6.57 -11.64 -23.53
C CYS A 254 -6.37 -12.13 -22.08
N SER A 255 -5.26 -12.82 -21.80
CA SER A 255 -4.89 -13.18 -20.44
C SER A 255 -4.91 -11.92 -19.56
N GLN A 256 -5.67 -11.96 -18.45
CA GLN A 256 -5.83 -10.80 -17.58
C GLN A 256 -4.49 -10.47 -16.92
N THR A 257 -3.86 -9.39 -17.37
CA THR A 257 -2.64 -8.87 -16.73
C THR A 257 -3.01 -7.77 -15.74
N PHE A 258 -2.33 -7.76 -14.61
CA PHE A 258 -2.52 -6.75 -13.57
C PHE A 258 -1.23 -5.97 -13.38
N ARG A 259 -1.36 -4.66 -13.25
CA ARG A 259 -0.25 -3.75 -12.94
C ARG A 259 -0.52 -3.03 -11.64
N SER A 260 0.50 -2.96 -10.79
CA SER A 260 0.40 -2.17 -9.57
C SER A 260 0.30 -0.67 -9.90
N LYS A 261 -0.64 0.00 -9.24
CA LYS A 261 -0.88 1.43 -9.31
C LYS A 261 -1.04 1.98 -7.91
N PHE A 262 -0.69 3.24 -7.74
CA PHE A 262 -0.98 3.97 -6.51
C PHE A 262 -2.06 5.00 -6.78
N LEU A 263 -3.15 4.93 -6.05
CA LEU A 263 -4.29 5.84 -6.21
C LEU A 263 -4.31 6.86 -5.08
N ALA A 264 -4.82 8.05 -5.38
CA ALA A 264 -5.08 9.07 -4.38
C ALA A 264 -6.33 9.91 -4.68
N LEU A 265 -7.05 10.27 -3.61
CA LEU A 265 -8.16 11.22 -3.61
C LEU A 265 -7.68 12.48 -2.90
N LYS A 266 -7.48 13.56 -3.65
CA LYS A 266 -6.96 14.82 -3.11
C LYS A 266 -7.68 16.00 -3.72
N GLY A 267 -8.16 16.91 -2.89
CA GLY A 267 -8.90 18.07 -3.35
C GLY A 267 -10.14 17.67 -4.16
N SER A 268 -10.23 18.18 -5.38
CA SER A 268 -11.30 17.88 -6.36
C SER A 268 -10.94 16.77 -7.33
N SER A 269 -9.83 16.04 -7.08
CA SER A 269 -9.24 15.16 -8.09
C SER A 269 -9.00 13.75 -7.60
N PHE A 270 -9.24 12.80 -8.50
CA PHE A 270 -8.81 11.42 -8.41
C PHE A 270 -7.55 11.24 -9.25
N TYR A 271 -6.48 10.74 -8.63
CA TYR A 271 -5.16 10.55 -9.23
C TYR A 271 -4.81 9.08 -9.37
N ILE A 272 -4.16 8.73 -10.47
CA ILE A 272 -3.55 7.43 -10.72
C ILE A 272 -2.06 7.64 -10.95
N PHE A 273 -1.22 6.97 -10.13
CA PHE A 273 0.24 7.02 -10.21
C PHE A 273 0.82 5.64 -10.48
N THR A 274 2.04 5.60 -11.01
CA THR A 274 2.86 4.38 -11.07
C THR A 274 3.59 4.09 -9.76
N SER A 275 3.91 5.14 -8.97
CA SER A 275 4.57 5.07 -7.66
C SER A 275 4.00 6.14 -6.74
N PRO A 276 4.06 5.96 -5.39
CA PRO A 276 3.53 6.93 -4.44
C PRO A 276 4.16 8.32 -4.60
N PRO A 277 3.38 9.41 -4.54
CA PRO A 277 3.91 10.76 -4.48
C PRO A 277 4.52 11.01 -3.08
N VAL A 278 5.83 11.23 -3.01
CA VAL A 278 6.57 11.52 -1.77
C VAL A 278 6.85 13.01 -1.59
N SER A 279 6.71 13.80 -2.65
CA SER A 279 6.89 15.25 -2.65
C SER A 279 5.73 15.98 -3.31
N THR A 280 5.64 17.29 -3.10
CA THR A 280 4.62 18.14 -3.76
C THR A 280 4.75 18.13 -5.28
N LEU A 281 5.96 17.98 -5.81
CA LEU A 281 6.23 17.93 -7.25
C LEU A 281 5.75 16.62 -7.89
N ASP A 282 5.69 15.54 -7.13
CA ASP A 282 5.27 14.24 -7.67
C ASP A 282 3.78 14.19 -8.02
N TRP A 283 2.97 15.06 -7.40
CA TRP A 283 1.54 15.16 -7.72
C TRP A 283 1.28 15.58 -9.17
N VAL A 284 2.19 16.38 -9.77
CA VAL A 284 2.09 16.79 -11.18
C VAL A 284 2.44 15.62 -12.12
N ARG A 285 3.15 14.61 -11.62
CA ARG A 285 3.57 13.42 -12.39
C ARG A 285 2.55 12.29 -12.38
N ALA A 286 1.31 12.56 -11.96
CA ALA A 286 0.24 11.58 -12.05
C ALA A 286 0.07 11.12 -13.50
N GLU A 287 -0.05 9.81 -13.70
CA GLU A 287 -0.30 9.23 -15.03
C GLU A 287 -1.67 9.67 -15.56
N LYS A 288 -2.66 9.78 -14.66
CA LYS A 288 -4.00 10.25 -14.98
C LYS A 288 -4.59 11.03 -13.80
N THR A 289 -5.39 12.02 -14.15
CA THR A 289 -6.13 12.84 -13.19
C THR A 289 -7.56 13.05 -13.69
N TYR A 290 -8.54 12.88 -12.81
CA TYR A 290 -9.96 13.03 -13.12
C TYR A 290 -10.65 13.88 -12.06
N ASN A 291 -11.67 14.66 -12.46
CA ASN A 291 -12.52 15.38 -11.53
C ASN A 291 -13.40 14.43 -10.73
N LEU A 292 -13.42 14.55 -9.41
CA LEU A 292 -14.16 13.64 -8.52
C LEU A 292 -15.67 13.67 -8.77
N CYS A 293 -16.26 14.83 -9.06
CA CYS A 293 -17.69 14.89 -9.34
C CYS A 293 -18.08 14.30 -10.71
N GLU A 294 -17.11 14.02 -11.60
CA GLU A 294 -17.34 13.45 -12.94
C GLU A 294 -16.96 11.98 -13.06
N VAL A 295 -16.60 11.33 -11.94
CA VAL A 295 -16.32 9.90 -11.92
C VAL A 295 -17.38 9.15 -11.11
N LEU A 296 -17.60 7.88 -11.45
CA LEU A 296 -18.51 7.00 -10.72
C LEU A 296 -17.75 5.80 -10.20
N PHE A 297 -17.73 5.66 -8.88
CA PHE A 297 -17.16 4.51 -8.20
C PHE A 297 -18.19 3.38 -8.13
N LYS A 298 -17.80 2.16 -8.49
CA LYS A 298 -18.66 0.98 -8.50
C LYS A 298 -17.95 -0.23 -7.92
N VAL A 299 -18.46 -0.77 -6.83
CA VAL A 299 -17.99 -2.06 -6.26
C VAL A 299 -18.50 -3.20 -7.11
N HIS A 300 -17.64 -4.15 -7.44
CA HIS A 300 -18.03 -5.41 -8.04
C HIS A 300 -18.41 -6.38 -6.94
N LYS A 301 -19.72 -6.57 -6.74
CA LYS A 301 -20.25 -7.58 -5.84
C LYS A 301 -20.21 -8.92 -6.57
N PHE A 302 -19.28 -9.79 -6.19
CA PHE A 302 -19.41 -11.20 -6.58
C PHE A 302 -20.56 -11.80 -5.75
N TRP A 303 -21.56 -12.36 -6.41
CA TRP A 303 -22.59 -13.16 -5.78
C TRP A 303 -21.95 -14.44 -5.27
N LEU A 304 -21.51 -14.44 -4.02
CA LEU A 304 -21.35 -15.68 -3.26
C LEU A 304 -22.73 -15.97 -2.67
N PRO A 305 -23.24 -17.23 -2.73
CA PRO A 305 -24.45 -17.60 -2.04
C PRO A 305 -24.40 -17.17 -0.58
N ASP A 306 -25.51 -16.68 -0.02
CA ASP A 306 -25.61 -16.04 1.29
C ASP A 306 -25.03 -16.87 2.47
N ASP A 307 -24.92 -18.19 2.32
CA ASP A 307 -24.35 -19.10 3.33
C ASP A 307 -22.81 -19.11 3.39
N CYS A 308 -22.12 -18.42 2.51
CA CYS A 308 -20.66 -18.45 2.41
C CYS A 308 -19.94 -17.29 3.10
N TRP A 309 -20.61 -16.33 3.70
CA TRP A 309 -19.94 -15.19 4.37
C TRP A 309 -19.07 -15.63 5.57
N ALA A 310 -19.53 -16.61 6.34
CA ALA A 310 -18.74 -17.19 7.43
C ALA A 310 -17.59 -18.08 6.92
N GLN A 311 -17.75 -18.68 5.73
CA GLN A 311 -16.74 -19.50 5.08
C GLN A 311 -15.86 -18.74 4.08
N ALA A 312 -16.22 -17.54 3.66
CA ALA A 312 -15.41 -16.74 2.73
C ALA A 312 -14.01 -16.39 3.31
N SER A 313 -13.88 -16.33 4.61
CA SER A 313 -12.56 -16.29 5.28
C SER A 313 -11.83 -17.64 5.21
N LEU A 314 -12.54 -18.74 5.04
CA LEU A 314 -11.99 -20.11 4.90
C LEU A 314 -11.91 -20.56 3.43
N CYS A 315 -12.76 -20.02 2.53
CA CYS A 315 -12.81 -20.35 1.10
C CYS A 315 -11.72 -19.71 0.24
N LEU A 316 -10.65 -19.17 0.83
CA LEU A 316 -9.43 -18.81 0.10
C LEU A 316 -8.73 -20.03 -0.52
N GLY A 317 -9.26 -21.24 -0.35
CA GLY A 317 -8.70 -22.50 -0.85
C GLY A 317 -9.48 -23.22 -1.94
N LEU A 318 -10.68 -22.79 -2.32
CA LEU A 318 -11.43 -23.42 -3.41
C LEU A 318 -11.23 -22.63 -4.71
N GLN A 319 -10.11 -22.89 -5.37
CA GLN A 319 -9.89 -22.49 -6.75
C GLN A 319 -10.58 -23.50 -7.68
N ASP A 320 -11.52 -23.00 -8.47
CA ASP A 320 -11.92 -23.69 -9.70
C ASP A 320 -10.74 -23.59 -10.68
N PRO A 321 -10.06 -24.68 -11.05
CA PRO A 321 -8.86 -24.65 -11.88
C PRO A 321 -9.10 -24.14 -13.30
N ASN A 322 -10.36 -23.92 -13.70
CA ASN A 322 -10.74 -23.51 -15.05
C ASN A 322 -11.15 -22.04 -15.20
N ARG A 323 -11.15 -21.25 -14.12
CA ARG A 323 -11.44 -19.82 -14.21
C ARG A 323 -10.22 -19.00 -13.81
N GLY A 324 -9.72 -18.21 -14.74
CA GLY A 324 -8.56 -17.33 -14.57
C GLY A 324 -8.62 -16.43 -13.33
N ASP A 325 -7.51 -15.82 -12.99
CA ASP A 325 -7.17 -15.02 -11.82
C ASP A 325 -8.35 -14.23 -11.19
N HIS A 326 -9.16 -14.89 -10.33
CA HIS A 326 -10.28 -14.29 -9.62
C HIS A 326 -9.78 -13.48 -8.43
N ARG A 327 -9.81 -12.16 -8.58
CA ARG A 327 -9.59 -11.22 -7.47
C ARG A 327 -10.92 -10.89 -6.82
N PRO A 328 -11.18 -11.28 -5.56
CA PRO A 328 -12.49 -11.15 -4.96
C PRO A 328 -12.87 -9.70 -4.65
N PHE A 329 -11.89 -8.84 -4.42
CA PHE A 329 -12.12 -7.47 -3.97
C PHE A 329 -11.82 -6.47 -5.09
N CYS A 330 -12.78 -6.31 -6.01
CA CYS A 330 -12.64 -5.44 -7.18
C CYS A 330 -13.63 -4.27 -7.15
N PHE A 331 -13.20 -3.16 -7.73
CA PHE A 331 -14.03 -2.01 -8.00
C PHE A 331 -13.67 -1.37 -9.35
N SER A 332 -14.60 -0.63 -9.92
CA SER A 332 -14.35 0.18 -11.11
C SER A 332 -14.52 1.65 -10.79
N VAL A 333 -13.72 2.46 -11.46
CA VAL A 333 -13.92 3.91 -11.56
C VAL A 333 -14.26 4.22 -13.01
N LEU A 334 -15.52 4.57 -13.24
CA LEU A 334 -16.02 4.98 -14.55
C LEU A 334 -15.70 6.48 -14.71
N VAL A 335 -15.14 6.83 -15.86
CA VAL A 335 -14.72 8.20 -16.18
C VAL A 335 -15.38 8.67 -17.48
N GLY A 336 -15.18 9.90 -17.88
CA GLY A 336 -15.76 10.45 -19.09
C GLY A 336 -15.47 9.63 -20.35
N HIS A 337 -16.24 9.87 -21.40
CA HIS A 337 -16.19 9.18 -22.69
C HIS A 337 -16.39 7.65 -22.59
N GLY A 338 -17.18 7.20 -21.63
CA GLY A 338 -17.49 5.76 -21.45
C GLY A 338 -16.31 4.87 -21.05
N ARG A 339 -15.18 5.47 -20.65
CA ARG A 339 -13.99 4.71 -20.21
C ARG A 339 -14.12 4.27 -18.75
N SER A 340 -13.43 3.19 -18.41
CA SER A 340 -13.40 2.69 -17.04
C SER A 340 -12.02 2.13 -16.69
N HIS A 341 -11.68 2.26 -15.41
CA HIS A 341 -10.54 1.60 -14.78
C HIS A 341 -11.06 0.53 -13.84
N VAL A 342 -10.52 -0.66 -13.91
CA VAL A 342 -10.87 -1.77 -13.00
C VAL A 342 -9.68 -2.03 -12.10
N PHE A 343 -9.92 -1.93 -10.80
CA PHE A 343 -8.92 -2.12 -9.76
C PHE A 343 -9.27 -3.28 -8.85
N SER A 344 -8.26 -3.88 -8.25
CA SER A 344 -8.42 -4.84 -7.17
C SER A 344 -7.49 -4.52 -6.00
N VAL A 345 -7.94 -4.88 -4.81
CA VAL A 345 -7.17 -4.81 -3.56
C VAL A 345 -7.05 -6.19 -2.93
N GLU A 346 -6.17 -6.34 -1.95
CA GLU A 346 -5.89 -7.65 -1.37
C GLU A 346 -6.85 -8.02 -0.23
N LEU A 347 -7.49 -7.03 0.41
CA LEU A 347 -8.39 -7.24 1.56
C LEU A 347 -9.75 -6.56 1.34
N GLY A 348 -10.81 -7.19 1.87
CA GLY A 348 -12.16 -6.60 1.86
C GLY A 348 -12.25 -5.30 2.65
N SER A 349 -11.48 -5.16 3.73
CA SER A 349 -11.37 -3.91 4.50
C SER A 349 -10.78 -2.76 3.68
N GLU A 350 -9.83 -3.03 2.77
CA GLU A 350 -9.28 -2.03 1.86
C GLU A 350 -10.33 -1.59 0.84
N LEU A 351 -11.12 -2.54 0.29
CA LEU A 351 -12.23 -2.23 -0.61
C LEU A 351 -13.27 -1.32 0.06
N ALA A 352 -13.66 -1.64 1.29
CA ALA A 352 -14.60 -0.84 2.07
C ALA A 352 -14.04 0.57 2.37
N ALA A 353 -12.74 0.66 2.66
CA ALA A 353 -12.06 1.95 2.85
C ALA A 353 -12.06 2.81 1.58
N TRP A 354 -11.83 2.22 0.41
CA TRP A 354 -11.93 2.92 -0.87
C TRP A 354 -13.35 3.40 -1.16
N GLU A 355 -14.38 2.55 -0.96
CA GLU A 355 -15.78 2.92 -1.17
C GLU A 355 -16.17 4.12 -0.31
N LEU A 356 -15.92 4.05 1.00
CA LEU A 356 -16.23 5.14 1.93
C LEU A 356 -15.45 6.42 1.59
N SER A 357 -14.18 6.28 1.18
CA SER A 357 -13.32 7.42 0.85
C SER A 357 -13.76 8.12 -0.45
N PHE A 358 -14.17 7.37 -1.46
CA PHE A 358 -14.74 7.95 -2.69
C PHE A 358 -16.04 8.70 -2.39
N GLN A 359 -16.97 8.09 -1.63
CA GLN A 359 -18.21 8.76 -1.22
C GLN A 359 -17.93 10.07 -0.49
N ARG A 360 -16.99 10.03 0.47
CA ARG A 360 -16.60 11.22 1.23
C ARG A 360 -15.92 12.28 0.36
N ALA A 361 -14.98 11.89 -0.48
CA ALA A 361 -14.26 12.82 -1.35
C ALA A 361 -15.19 13.50 -2.35
N THR A 362 -16.10 12.73 -2.98
CA THR A 362 -17.12 13.27 -3.89
C THR A 362 -18.07 14.22 -3.18
N PHE A 363 -18.53 13.87 -1.97
CA PHE A 363 -19.38 14.75 -1.16
C PHE A 363 -18.70 16.09 -0.86
N LEU A 364 -17.46 16.06 -0.39
CA LEU A 364 -16.68 17.26 -0.10
C LEU A 364 -16.42 18.11 -1.35
N ASP A 365 -16.19 17.45 -2.49
CA ASP A 365 -15.98 18.13 -3.76
C ASP A 365 -17.26 18.83 -4.24
N VAL A 366 -18.40 18.14 -4.22
CA VAL A 366 -19.70 18.72 -4.59
C VAL A 366 -20.05 19.90 -3.69
N GLN A 367 -19.89 19.78 -2.37
CA GLN A 367 -20.17 20.89 -1.44
C GLN A 367 -19.29 22.12 -1.70
N ARG A 368 -18.02 21.90 -2.04
CA ARG A 368 -17.07 22.97 -2.32
C ARG A 368 -17.32 23.61 -3.67
N THR A 369 -17.59 22.80 -4.70
CA THR A 369 -17.85 23.27 -6.07
C THR A 369 -19.18 24.04 -6.12
N GLY A 370 -20.18 23.60 -5.35
CA GLY A 370 -21.50 24.20 -5.26
C GLY A 370 -22.32 24.04 -6.53
N SER A 371 -21.76 24.35 -7.69
CA SER A 371 -22.45 24.20 -8.99
C SER A 371 -21.47 23.89 -10.11
N LYS A 372 -21.93 23.18 -11.13
CA LYS A 372 -21.17 22.89 -12.35
C LYS A 372 -22.00 23.10 -13.59
N THR A 373 -21.43 23.79 -14.58
CA THR A 373 -22.11 24.15 -15.83
C THR A 373 -21.45 23.49 -17.02
N TYR A 374 -22.25 22.90 -17.88
CA TYR A 374 -21.84 22.25 -19.12
C TYR A 374 -22.46 22.95 -20.32
N VAL A 375 -21.70 23.06 -21.39
CA VAL A 375 -22.24 23.48 -22.70
C VAL A 375 -22.97 22.28 -23.30
N CYS A 376 -24.17 22.51 -23.80
CA CYS A 376 -24.99 21.49 -24.44
C CYS A 376 -25.70 22.09 -25.67
N SER A 377 -26.35 21.26 -26.45
CA SER A 377 -27.20 21.68 -27.57
C SER A 377 -28.59 21.06 -27.47
N TRP A 378 -29.54 21.74 -28.03
CA TRP A 378 -30.88 21.25 -28.24
C TRP A 378 -31.45 21.89 -29.53
N GLN A 379 -31.86 21.03 -30.47
CA GLN A 379 -32.40 21.45 -31.78
C GLN A 379 -31.52 22.46 -32.56
N GLY A 380 -30.21 22.41 -32.37
CA GLY A 380 -29.24 23.30 -33.02
C GLY A 380 -28.85 24.53 -32.20
N ASP A 381 -29.59 24.86 -31.14
CA ASP A 381 -29.25 25.97 -30.25
C ASP A 381 -28.18 25.55 -29.23
N THR A 382 -27.22 26.44 -28.96
CA THR A 382 -26.18 26.24 -27.95
C THR A 382 -26.67 26.76 -26.61
N LEU A 383 -26.79 25.86 -25.66
CA LEU A 383 -27.31 26.09 -24.32
C LEU A 383 -26.24 25.81 -23.25
N CYS A 384 -26.51 26.24 -22.03
CA CYS A 384 -25.75 25.90 -20.83
C CYS A 384 -26.66 25.17 -19.84
N PHE A 385 -26.20 24.02 -19.40
CA PHE A 385 -26.88 23.20 -18.39
C PHE A 385 -26.07 23.23 -17.09
N THR A 386 -26.67 23.67 -16.01
CA THR A 386 -26.06 23.78 -14.69
C THR A 386 -26.70 22.80 -13.73
N VAL A 387 -25.85 22.05 -13.03
CA VAL A 387 -26.22 21.26 -11.86
C VAL A 387 -25.75 22.02 -10.63
N ASP A 388 -26.67 22.45 -9.77
CA ASP A 388 -26.40 23.26 -8.58
C ASP A 388 -26.86 22.52 -7.33
N PHE A 389 -25.99 22.45 -6.30
CA PHE A 389 -26.27 21.68 -5.08
C PHE A 389 -27.51 22.18 -4.31
N ALA A 390 -27.76 23.48 -4.33
CA ALA A 390 -28.90 24.10 -3.65
C ALA A 390 -30.15 24.20 -4.52
N LEU A 391 -29.97 24.62 -5.78
CA LEU A 391 -31.05 25.00 -6.69
C LEU A 391 -31.54 23.85 -7.57
N GLY A 392 -30.72 22.81 -7.79
CA GLY A 392 -31.02 21.70 -8.68
C GLY A 392 -30.51 21.96 -10.11
N PHE A 393 -31.37 21.80 -11.10
CA PHE A 393 -31.04 21.90 -12.53
C PHE A 393 -31.50 23.22 -13.11
N THR A 394 -30.66 23.88 -13.88
CA THR A 394 -30.97 25.09 -14.61
C THR A 394 -30.44 24.98 -16.03
N CYS A 395 -31.27 25.27 -17.01
CA CYS A 395 -30.84 25.41 -18.39
C CYS A 395 -31.09 26.86 -18.84
N PHE A 396 -30.10 27.45 -19.52
CA PHE A 396 -30.19 28.81 -20.02
C PHE A 396 -29.50 28.94 -21.38
N ASP A 397 -29.93 29.92 -22.15
CA ASP A 397 -29.32 30.25 -23.43
C ASP A 397 -27.89 30.74 -23.26
N SER A 398 -26.94 30.20 -24.04
CA SER A 398 -25.51 30.49 -23.86
C SER A 398 -25.13 31.94 -24.17
N LYS A 399 -25.89 32.61 -25.07
CA LYS A 399 -25.64 33.99 -25.55
C LYS A 399 -26.38 35.01 -24.69
N THR A 400 -27.70 34.84 -24.57
CA THR A 400 -28.55 35.79 -23.86
C THR A 400 -28.56 35.62 -22.35
N LYS A 401 -28.11 34.47 -21.84
CA LYS A 401 -28.16 34.07 -20.43
C LYS A 401 -29.58 33.96 -19.86
N ASN A 402 -30.59 33.99 -20.70
CA ASN A 402 -31.99 33.82 -20.30
C ASN A 402 -32.23 32.39 -19.84
N VAL A 403 -32.81 32.23 -18.65
CA VAL A 403 -33.17 30.94 -18.12
C VAL A 403 -34.36 30.38 -18.88
N LEU A 404 -34.19 29.21 -19.49
CA LEU A 404 -35.24 28.50 -20.23
C LEU A 404 -36.13 27.67 -19.29
N TRP A 405 -35.51 27.01 -18.34
CA TRP A 405 -36.20 26.20 -17.32
C TRP A 405 -35.30 25.93 -16.11
N ARG A 406 -35.97 25.64 -14.98
CA ARG A 406 -35.31 25.26 -13.72
C ARG A 406 -36.15 24.21 -13.01
N PHE A 407 -35.47 23.13 -12.47
CA PHE A 407 -36.10 22.08 -11.72
C PHE A 407 -35.25 21.72 -10.50
N LYS A 408 -35.92 21.39 -9.37
CA LYS A 408 -35.25 20.87 -8.18
C LYS A 408 -34.87 19.39 -8.37
N PHE A 409 -33.90 18.87 -7.59
CA PHE A 409 -33.56 17.44 -7.62
C PHE A 409 -34.77 16.54 -7.36
N SER A 410 -35.68 16.92 -6.45
CA SER A 410 -36.89 16.15 -6.12
C SER A 410 -37.88 16.01 -7.29
N GLN A 411 -37.77 16.87 -8.29
CA GLN A 411 -38.63 16.85 -9.48
C GLN A 411 -38.12 15.89 -10.55
N LEU A 412 -36.83 15.50 -10.50
CA LEU A 412 -36.28 14.50 -11.43
C LEU A 412 -36.87 13.12 -11.13
N LYS A 413 -37.58 12.54 -12.07
CA LYS A 413 -38.24 11.23 -11.95
C LYS A 413 -37.50 10.13 -12.71
N GLY A 414 -36.69 10.49 -13.67
CA GLY A 414 -35.91 9.55 -14.43
C GLY A 414 -35.02 10.22 -15.49
N SER A 415 -34.12 9.43 -16.01
CA SER A 415 -33.30 9.80 -17.15
C SER A 415 -33.14 8.60 -18.06
N SER A 416 -32.99 8.84 -19.34
CA SER A 416 -32.58 7.85 -20.33
C SER A 416 -31.61 8.49 -21.31
N ASP A 417 -30.68 7.73 -21.83
CA ASP A 417 -29.69 8.21 -22.78
C ASP A 417 -29.54 7.23 -23.96
N ASP A 418 -28.87 7.69 -25.00
CA ASP A 418 -28.58 6.92 -26.21
C ASP A 418 -27.21 6.23 -26.15
N GLY A 419 -26.53 6.32 -25.03
CA GLY A 419 -25.16 5.81 -24.84
C GLY A 419 -24.08 6.58 -25.61
N LYS A 420 -24.42 7.71 -26.26
CA LYS A 420 -23.50 8.51 -27.07
C LYS A 420 -23.43 9.97 -26.58
N ALA A 421 -24.40 10.78 -26.93
CA ALA A 421 -24.38 12.22 -26.69
C ALA A 421 -25.69 12.75 -26.10
N ARG A 422 -26.81 12.06 -26.27
CA ARG A 422 -28.14 12.58 -25.95
C ARG A 422 -28.68 11.99 -24.67
N VAL A 423 -29.28 12.87 -23.85
CA VAL A 423 -29.99 12.49 -22.64
C VAL A 423 -31.37 13.07 -22.63
N LYS A 424 -32.34 12.30 -22.15
CA LYS A 424 -33.70 12.72 -21.85
C LYS A 424 -33.86 12.72 -20.33
N LEU A 425 -34.17 13.91 -19.79
CA LEU A 425 -34.42 14.11 -18.36
C LEU A 425 -35.93 14.30 -18.17
N LEU A 426 -36.53 13.50 -17.30
CA LEU A 426 -37.96 13.51 -16.99
C LEU A 426 -38.18 14.26 -15.70
N PHE A 427 -38.81 15.43 -15.75
CA PHE A 427 -39.13 16.24 -14.57
C PHE A 427 -40.61 16.27 -14.31
N GLN A 428 -41.03 16.14 -13.06
CA GLN A 428 -42.40 16.32 -12.65
C GLN A 428 -42.65 17.79 -12.27
N ASN A 429 -43.59 18.42 -12.95
CA ASN A 429 -44.10 19.70 -12.53
C ASN A 429 -44.89 19.55 -11.21
N LEU A 430 -44.58 20.38 -10.22
CA LEU A 430 -45.16 20.24 -8.87
C LEU A 430 -46.64 20.62 -8.82
N ASP A 431 -47.06 21.57 -9.70
CA ASP A 431 -48.42 22.10 -9.72
C ASP A 431 -49.35 21.22 -10.54
N THR A 432 -48.96 20.88 -11.76
CA THR A 432 -49.78 20.10 -12.70
C THR A 432 -49.62 18.60 -12.56
N LYS A 433 -48.60 18.13 -11.82
CA LYS A 433 -48.16 16.72 -11.71
C LYS A 433 -47.80 16.06 -13.05
N GLN A 434 -47.77 16.80 -14.13
CA GLN A 434 -47.38 16.30 -15.44
C GLN A 434 -45.88 16.08 -15.52
N ILE A 435 -45.48 15.13 -16.37
CA ILE A 435 -44.06 14.87 -16.66
C ILE A 435 -43.64 15.72 -17.88
N GLU A 436 -42.65 16.54 -17.65
CA GLU A 436 -41.98 17.30 -18.70
C GLU A 436 -40.67 16.59 -19.07
N MET A 437 -40.50 16.30 -20.35
CA MET A 437 -39.26 15.76 -20.90
C MET A 437 -38.39 16.88 -21.44
N LYS A 438 -37.12 16.91 -21.02
CA LYS A 438 -36.09 17.81 -21.53
C LYS A 438 -35.02 16.96 -22.20
N GLU A 439 -34.77 17.19 -23.48
CA GLU A 439 -33.73 16.52 -24.26
C GLU A 439 -32.55 17.46 -24.46
N LEU A 440 -31.33 16.96 -24.19
CA LEU A 440 -30.08 17.72 -24.31
C LEU A 440 -29.00 16.81 -24.89
N GLU A 441 -28.10 17.44 -25.65
CA GLU A 441 -26.95 16.76 -26.26
C GLU A 441 -25.66 17.37 -25.72
N PHE A 442 -24.73 16.48 -25.29
CA PHE A 442 -23.46 16.85 -24.67
C PHE A 442 -22.29 16.22 -25.41
N GLN A 443 -21.14 16.89 -25.39
CA GLN A 443 -19.90 16.36 -25.96
C GLN A 443 -19.38 15.17 -25.16
N ASP A 444 -19.46 15.23 -23.81
CA ASP A 444 -19.15 14.12 -22.89
C ASP A 444 -20.35 13.87 -21.98
N LEU A 445 -21.33 13.15 -22.51
CA LEU A 445 -22.55 12.80 -21.78
C LEU A 445 -22.23 12.02 -20.50
N THR A 446 -21.25 11.11 -20.55
CA THR A 446 -20.89 10.25 -19.42
C THR A 446 -20.43 11.08 -18.23
N ALA A 447 -19.56 12.08 -18.44
CA ALA A 447 -19.12 12.99 -17.39
C ALA A 447 -20.28 13.78 -16.77
N VAL A 448 -21.23 14.23 -17.58
CA VAL A 448 -22.42 14.96 -17.13
C VAL A 448 -23.33 14.06 -16.29
N LEU A 449 -23.59 12.83 -16.72
CA LEU A 449 -24.42 11.87 -15.97
C LEU A 449 -23.77 11.51 -14.63
N HIS A 450 -22.44 11.32 -14.59
CA HIS A 450 -21.71 11.09 -13.35
C HIS A 450 -21.80 12.32 -12.42
N CYS A 451 -21.70 13.53 -12.96
CA CYS A 451 -21.86 14.76 -12.18
C CYS A 451 -23.28 14.87 -11.59
N ILE A 452 -24.31 14.61 -12.38
CA ILE A 452 -25.70 14.58 -11.89
C ILE A 452 -25.84 13.58 -10.74
N HIS A 453 -25.30 12.35 -10.93
CA HIS A 453 -25.31 11.31 -9.90
C HIS A 453 -24.59 11.77 -8.63
N SER A 454 -23.41 12.37 -8.76
CA SER A 454 -22.60 12.84 -7.64
C SER A 454 -23.31 13.93 -6.83
N PHE A 455 -23.97 14.88 -7.50
CA PHE A 455 -24.74 15.95 -6.85
C PHE A 455 -25.99 15.42 -6.16
N ILE A 456 -26.72 14.47 -6.78
CA ILE A 456 -27.89 13.82 -6.16
C ILE A 456 -27.45 13.02 -4.93
N ALA A 457 -26.39 12.19 -5.05
CA ALA A 457 -25.85 11.39 -3.95
C ALA A 457 -25.39 12.28 -2.79
N ALA A 458 -24.70 13.37 -3.07
CA ALA A 458 -24.28 14.33 -2.07
C ALA A 458 -25.47 15.02 -1.39
N ARG A 459 -26.53 15.32 -2.14
CA ARG A 459 -27.77 15.91 -1.58
C ARG A 459 -28.49 14.93 -0.65
N VAL A 460 -28.60 13.67 -1.04
CA VAL A 460 -29.17 12.62 -0.18
C VAL A 460 -28.34 12.45 1.09
N ALA A 461 -27.00 12.32 0.93
CA ALA A 461 -26.09 12.20 2.07
C ALA A 461 -26.14 13.41 3.03
N SER A 462 -26.45 14.62 2.54
CA SER A 462 -26.56 15.82 3.37
C SER A 462 -27.76 15.83 4.32
N VAL A 463 -28.77 14.98 4.09
CA VAL A 463 -29.97 14.85 4.92
C VAL A 463 -29.97 13.55 5.73
N ASP A 464 -28.99 12.68 5.54
CA ASP A 464 -28.84 11.44 6.30
C ASP A 464 -28.15 11.73 7.64
N PRO A 465 -28.82 11.48 8.79
CA PRO A 465 -28.26 11.72 10.12
C PRO A 465 -26.96 10.95 10.38
N VAL A 466 -26.87 9.70 9.90
CA VAL A 466 -25.67 8.85 10.08
C VAL A 466 -24.46 9.44 9.33
N PHE A 467 -24.67 9.94 8.13
CA PHE A 467 -23.63 10.57 7.34
C PHE A 467 -23.18 11.91 7.92
N ILE A 468 -24.13 12.71 8.42
CA ILE A 468 -23.86 13.99 9.09
C ILE A 468 -23.05 13.77 10.37
N ASP A 469 -23.39 12.76 11.15
CA ASP A 469 -22.70 12.46 12.42
C ASP A 469 -21.25 12.01 12.18
N SER A 470 -20.99 11.19 11.18
CA SER A 470 -19.65 10.81 10.75
C SER A 470 -18.81 12.02 10.28
N GLN A 471 -19.43 13.00 9.63
CA GLN A 471 -18.80 14.26 9.22
C GLN A 471 -18.50 15.17 10.42
N SER A 472 -19.39 15.23 11.43
CA SER A 472 -19.20 16.03 12.65
C SER A 472 -18.02 15.50 13.47
N ILE A 473 -17.86 14.18 13.55
CA ILE A 473 -16.72 13.52 14.18
C ILE A 473 -15.42 13.90 13.45
N ALA A 474 -15.41 13.87 12.12
CA ALA A 474 -14.24 14.26 11.33
C ALA A 474 -13.86 15.75 11.54
N ARG A 475 -14.82 16.67 11.64
CA ARG A 475 -14.57 18.08 11.96
C ARG A 475 -13.97 18.26 13.36
N LYS A 476 -14.43 17.52 14.36
CA LYS A 476 -13.87 17.55 15.72
C LYS A 476 -12.39 17.15 15.76
N TYR A 477 -11.97 16.23 14.90
CA TYR A 477 -10.55 15.84 14.80
C TYR A 477 -9.69 16.82 14.01
N VAL A 478 -10.27 17.64 13.14
CA VAL A 478 -9.55 18.69 12.39
C VAL A 478 -9.33 19.94 13.25
N HIS A 479 -10.22 20.24 14.21
CA HIS A 479 -10.12 21.43 15.08
C HIS A 479 -9.45 21.18 16.43
N SER A 480 -9.04 19.94 16.74
CA SER A 480 -8.39 19.57 18.01
C SER A 480 -6.92 19.18 17.86
N SER A 481 -6.23 19.67 16.84
CA SER A 481 -4.77 19.49 16.65
C SER A 481 -4.09 20.82 16.37
#